data_ffe5ca41876146f5a8fa2651615e0357
#
_entry.id   ffe5ca41876146f5a8fa2651615e0357
#
_cell.length_a   1.000
_cell.length_b   1.000
_cell.length_c   1.000
_cell.angle_alpha   90.00
_cell.angle_beta   90.00
_cell.angle_gamma   90.00
#
_symmetry.space_group_name_H-M   'P 1'
#
loop_
_entity.id
_entity.type
_entity.pdbx_description
1 polymer ?
#
loop_
_entity_poly.entity_id
_entity_poly.type
_entity_poly.pdbx_seq_one_letter_code
_entity_poly.pdbx_strand_id
1 'polypeptide(L)'
;MNLFDLSGRVAVVTGGNGGIGLGMAKGMATSGATVVVAGRDAAKNATAVEELRALGAKASAIAVDVLKEESCRALIADTVRQYGRLDILVNNAGTSIRKPPQDYTLAEWHHVLDSNLTSAFLCSHAAYPEMKKIGAGKVINIGSMMSIFGTSFATAYAASKGGIVQMTKAMATAWAKDSIQVNAILPGWIDTALTQRARQEVPGLHDSVLKRLPAGRWGSPDDFAGIAVFLAAAASDYVTGAAITVDGGYSVQG
;
A
#
# COMPACT_ATOMS: atom_id res chain seq x y z
N MET A 1 8.83 -9.46 25.56
CA MET A 1 8.06 -9.72 24.32
C MET A 1 8.35 -8.60 23.35
N ASN A 2 8.83 -8.91 22.14
CA ASN A 2 9.03 -7.88 21.11
C ASN A 2 7.71 -7.70 20.33
N LEU A 3 6.98 -6.64 20.62
CA LEU A 3 5.68 -6.34 19.99
C LEU A 3 5.76 -6.05 18.49
N PHE A 4 6.96 -5.79 17.96
CA PHE A 4 7.23 -5.47 16.55
C PHE A 4 7.86 -6.63 15.78
N ASP A 5 8.00 -7.80 16.41
CA ASP A 5 8.55 -8.99 15.76
C ASP A 5 7.57 -9.57 14.74
N LEU A 6 8.05 -9.78 13.52
CA LEU A 6 7.31 -10.39 12.42
C LEU A 6 7.83 -11.77 12.03
N SER A 7 8.69 -12.38 12.89
CA SER A 7 9.24 -13.71 12.64
C SER A 7 8.13 -14.75 12.42
N GLY A 8 8.26 -15.53 11.36
CA GLY A 8 7.26 -16.54 10.98
C GLY A 8 5.99 -16.00 10.31
N ARG A 9 5.87 -14.67 10.12
CA ARG A 9 4.78 -14.05 9.37
C ARG A 9 5.10 -13.97 7.88
N VAL A 10 4.07 -14.08 7.05
CA VAL A 10 4.16 -13.97 5.59
C VAL A 10 3.40 -12.73 5.14
N ALA A 11 4.10 -11.83 4.45
CA ALA A 11 3.57 -10.57 3.96
C ALA A 11 3.54 -10.54 2.42
N VAL A 12 2.39 -10.21 1.83
CA VAL A 12 2.25 -9.88 0.41
C VAL A 12 2.19 -8.38 0.25
N VAL A 13 3.02 -7.81 -0.65
CA VAL A 13 3.03 -6.38 -0.95
C VAL A 13 2.77 -6.17 -2.44
N THR A 14 1.57 -5.70 -2.79
CA THR A 14 1.25 -5.34 -4.18
C THR A 14 1.98 -4.03 -4.54
N GLY A 15 2.62 -3.99 -5.72
CA GLY A 15 3.53 -2.89 -6.07
C GLY A 15 4.74 -2.79 -5.14
N GLY A 16 5.14 -3.91 -4.50
CA GLY A 16 6.28 -3.99 -3.59
C GLY A 16 7.66 -3.94 -4.27
N ASN A 17 7.69 -3.78 -5.59
CA ASN A 17 8.91 -3.73 -6.40
C ASN A 17 9.47 -2.32 -6.62
N GLY A 18 9.01 -1.34 -5.84
CA GLY A 18 9.53 0.03 -5.89
C GLY A 18 8.78 0.99 -4.98
N GLY A 19 9.31 2.20 -4.84
CA GLY A 19 8.70 3.29 -4.09
C GLY A 19 8.28 2.91 -2.67
N ILE A 20 7.15 3.42 -2.21
CA ILE A 20 6.62 3.20 -0.86
C ILE A 20 6.45 1.70 -0.57
N GLY A 21 5.97 0.92 -1.55
CA GLY A 21 5.78 -0.52 -1.39
C GLY A 21 7.08 -1.25 -1.03
N LEU A 22 8.19 -0.91 -1.70
CA LEU A 22 9.50 -1.49 -1.39
C LEU A 22 10.04 -1.02 -0.03
N GLY A 23 9.84 0.26 0.33
CA GLY A 23 10.22 0.78 1.66
C GLY A 23 9.50 0.03 2.79
N MET A 24 8.19 -0.20 2.64
CA MET A 24 7.41 -1.01 3.59
C MET A 24 7.88 -2.47 3.61
N ALA A 25 8.14 -3.05 2.43
CA ALA A 25 8.66 -4.43 2.31
C ALA A 25 10.00 -4.59 3.05
N LYS A 26 10.93 -3.62 2.92
CA LYS A 26 12.22 -3.61 3.64
C LYS A 26 12.02 -3.56 5.15
N GLY A 27 11.14 -2.68 5.65
CA GLY A 27 10.82 -2.61 7.08
C GLY A 27 10.29 -3.93 7.63
N MET A 28 9.33 -4.55 6.95
CA MET A 28 8.78 -5.86 7.37
C MET A 28 9.84 -6.97 7.28
N ALA A 29 10.67 -6.96 6.24
CA ALA A 29 11.75 -7.92 6.03
C ALA A 29 12.77 -7.87 7.17
N THR A 30 13.25 -6.68 7.55
CA THR A 30 14.21 -6.49 8.65
C THR A 30 13.60 -6.80 10.02
N SER A 31 12.27 -6.82 10.13
CA SER A 31 11.55 -7.24 11.34
C SER A 31 11.22 -8.73 11.36
N GLY A 32 11.74 -9.53 10.41
CA GLY A 32 11.64 -11.00 10.40
C GLY A 32 10.56 -11.59 9.50
N ALA A 33 9.77 -10.78 8.79
CA ALA A 33 8.75 -11.31 7.88
C ALA A 33 9.36 -11.99 6.64
N THR A 34 8.70 -13.04 6.16
CA THR A 34 8.86 -13.50 4.77
C THR A 34 8.05 -12.58 3.86
N VAL A 35 8.67 -12.01 2.85
CA VAL A 35 8.03 -11.01 1.98
C VAL A 35 7.82 -11.55 0.56
N VAL A 36 6.59 -11.46 0.08
CA VAL A 36 6.21 -11.73 -1.32
C VAL A 36 5.98 -10.40 -2.03
N VAL A 37 6.90 -10.08 -2.92
CA VAL A 37 6.79 -8.90 -3.81
C VAL A 37 5.84 -9.24 -4.95
N ALA A 38 4.78 -8.45 -5.13
CA ALA A 38 3.78 -8.68 -6.16
C ALA A 38 3.71 -7.50 -7.13
N GLY A 39 3.99 -7.76 -8.42
CA GLY A 39 3.99 -6.74 -9.46
C GLY A 39 4.06 -7.34 -10.86
N ARG A 40 3.77 -6.54 -11.89
CA ARG A 40 3.74 -6.98 -13.29
C ARG A 40 5.13 -7.12 -13.93
N ASP A 41 6.08 -6.31 -13.49
CA ASP A 41 7.40 -6.21 -14.07
C ASP A 41 8.35 -7.22 -13.41
N ALA A 42 8.69 -8.29 -14.13
CA ALA A 42 9.51 -9.38 -13.62
C ALA A 42 10.93 -8.93 -13.25
N ALA A 43 11.52 -8.00 -14.01
CA ALA A 43 12.87 -7.51 -13.75
C ALA A 43 12.91 -6.68 -12.46
N LYS A 44 11.96 -5.75 -12.29
CA LYS A 44 11.84 -4.98 -11.04
C LYS A 44 11.51 -5.88 -9.83
N ASN A 45 10.68 -6.89 -10.04
CA ASN A 45 10.38 -7.85 -8.99
C ASN A 45 11.64 -8.60 -8.55
N ALA A 46 12.46 -9.05 -9.49
CA ALA A 46 13.72 -9.76 -9.20
C ALA A 46 14.70 -8.86 -8.43
N THR A 47 14.92 -7.62 -8.88
CA THR A 47 15.77 -6.65 -8.18
C THR A 47 15.29 -6.40 -6.74
N ALA A 48 14.00 -6.19 -6.55
CA ALA A 48 13.44 -5.98 -5.20
C ALA A 48 13.64 -7.20 -4.29
N VAL A 49 13.49 -8.40 -4.83
CA VAL A 49 13.75 -9.64 -4.07
C VAL A 49 15.22 -9.76 -3.67
N GLU A 50 16.15 -9.41 -4.56
CA GLU A 50 17.59 -9.39 -4.26
C GLU A 50 17.89 -8.37 -3.14
N GLU A 51 17.33 -7.16 -3.21
CA GLU A 51 17.48 -6.17 -2.13
C GLU A 51 16.98 -6.69 -0.79
N LEU A 52 15.82 -7.34 -0.75
CA LEU A 52 15.26 -7.90 0.48
C LEU A 52 16.11 -9.06 1.03
N ARG A 53 16.64 -9.91 0.14
CA ARG A 53 17.53 -11.01 0.53
C ARG A 53 18.88 -10.52 1.05
N ALA A 54 19.39 -9.42 0.51
CA ALA A 54 20.61 -8.78 0.99
C ALA A 54 20.45 -8.24 2.45
N LEU A 55 19.21 -7.97 2.89
CA LEU A 55 18.88 -7.65 4.28
C LEU A 55 18.73 -8.89 5.17
N GLY A 56 19.00 -10.09 4.65
CA GLY A 56 18.87 -11.35 5.39
C GLY A 56 17.45 -11.94 5.41
N ALA A 57 16.50 -11.36 4.70
CA ALA A 57 15.12 -11.80 4.72
C ALA A 57 14.82 -12.94 3.74
N LYS A 58 13.82 -13.75 4.06
CA LYS A 58 13.20 -14.64 3.07
C LYS A 58 12.29 -13.81 2.17
N ALA A 59 12.58 -13.81 0.86
CA ALA A 59 11.78 -13.06 -0.10
C ALA A 59 11.59 -13.83 -1.41
N SER A 60 10.43 -13.66 -2.02
CA SER A 60 10.10 -14.14 -3.35
C SER A 60 9.27 -13.12 -4.11
N ALA A 61 9.03 -13.37 -5.39
CA ALA A 61 8.14 -12.56 -6.19
C ALA A 61 7.07 -13.41 -6.87
N ILE A 62 5.86 -12.85 -6.99
CA ILE A 62 4.78 -13.42 -7.80
C ILE A 62 4.31 -12.35 -8.78
N ALA A 63 4.26 -12.72 -10.06
CA ALA A 63 3.71 -11.83 -11.08
C ALA A 63 2.21 -11.66 -10.88
N VAL A 64 1.72 -10.42 -10.85
CA VAL A 64 0.30 -10.11 -10.69
C VAL A 64 -0.11 -8.94 -11.57
N ASP A 65 -1.21 -9.09 -12.28
CA ASP A 65 -1.96 -7.97 -12.85
C ASP A 65 -3.17 -7.71 -11.96
N VAL A 66 -3.08 -6.67 -11.14
CA VAL A 66 -4.12 -6.32 -10.14
C VAL A 66 -5.44 -5.85 -10.77
N LEU A 67 -5.48 -5.62 -12.08
CA LEU A 67 -6.70 -5.33 -12.83
C LEU A 67 -7.52 -6.59 -13.14
N LYS A 68 -6.96 -7.78 -12.88
CA LYS A 68 -7.60 -9.08 -13.16
C LYS A 68 -7.90 -9.80 -11.85
N GLU A 69 -9.17 -10.07 -11.61
CA GLU A 69 -9.63 -10.76 -10.40
C GLU A 69 -8.94 -12.13 -10.22
N GLU A 70 -8.84 -12.92 -11.31
CA GLU A 70 -8.19 -14.23 -11.26
C GLU A 70 -6.71 -14.13 -10.89
N SER A 71 -6.01 -13.07 -11.36
CA SER A 71 -4.61 -12.83 -11.00
C SER A 71 -4.45 -12.44 -9.52
N CYS A 72 -5.38 -11.66 -8.97
CA CYS A 72 -5.40 -11.35 -7.55
C CYS A 72 -5.67 -12.59 -6.69
N ARG A 73 -6.61 -13.45 -7.10
CA ARG A 73 -6.86 -14.73 -6.42
C ARG A 73 -5.65 -15.66 -6.50
N ALA A 74 -5.03 -15.78 -7.68
CA ALA A 74 -3.83 -16.60 -7.87
C ALA A 74 -2.67 -16.15 -7.00
N LEU A 75 -2.44 -14.83 -6.88
CA LEU A 75 -1.41 -14.27 -5.99
C LEU A 75 -1.54 -14.80 -4.55
N ILE A 76 -2.74 -14.75 -4.00
CA ILE A 76 -3.00 -15.20 -2.62
C ILE A 76 -2.85 -16.72 -2.52
N ALA A 77 -3.46 -17.47 -3.45
CA ALA A 77 -3.39 -18.94 -3.45
C ALA A 77 -1.95 -19.45 -3.60
N ASP A 78 -1.16 -18.85 -4.47
CA ASP A 78 0.24 -19.19 -4.70
C ASP A 78 1.11 -18.86 -3.48
N THR A 79 0.84 -17.73 -2.80
CA THR A 79 1.50 -17.38 -1.54
C THR A 79 1.22 -18.44 -0.47
N VAL A 80 -0.05 -18.80 -0.28
CA VAL A 80 -0.43 -19.83 0.71
C VAL A 80 0.12 -21.19 0.34
N ARG A 81 0.11 -21.57 -0.94
CA ARG A 81 0.74 -22.83 -1.40
C ARG A 81 2.23 -22.86 -1.13
N GLN A 82 2.95 -21.74 -1.29
CA GLN A 82 4.40 -21.66 -1.11
C GLN A 82 4.83 -21.61 0.35
N TYR A 83 4.06 -20.90 1.20
CA TYR A 83 4.47 -20.60 2.58
C TYR A 83 3.53 -21.15 3.65
N GLY A 84 2.41 -21.78 3.26
CA GLY A 84 1.44 -22.38 4.17
C GLY A 84 0.51 -21.38 4.86
N ARG A 85 0.72 -20.06 4.68
CA ARG A 85 -0.04 -19.00 5.37
C ARG A 85 0.05 -17.66 4.67
N LEU A 86 -0.87 -16.75 5.02
CA LEU A 86 -0.81 -15.33 4.71
C LEU A 86 -1.23 -14.54 5.95
N ASP A 87 -0.32 -13.75 6.50
CA ASP A 87 -0.57 -12.95 7.71
C ASP A 87 -0.83 -11.48 7.41
N ILE A 88 -0.14 -10.93 6.41
CA ILE A 88 -0.10 -9.50 6.14
C ILE A 88 -0.34 -9.28 4.65
N LEU A 89 -1.31 -8.43 4.33
CA LEU A 89 -1.54 -7.95 2.96
C LEU A 89 -1.36 -6.44 2.92
N VAL A 90 -0.46 -5.95 2.06
CA VAL A 90 -0.29 -4.53 1.77
C VAL A 90 -0.82 -4.24 0.36
N ASN A 91 -1.96 -3.55 0.29
CA ASN A 91 -2.55 -3.06 -0.94
C ASN A 91 -1.93 -1.70 -1.30
N ASN A 92 -0.78 -1.75 -2.01
CA ASN A 92 -0.03 -0.55 -2.38
C ASN A 92 -0.03 -0.30 -3.89
N ALA A 93 -0.32 -1.28 -4.73
CA ALA A 93 -0.41 -1.08 -6.18
C ALA A 93 -1.37 0.06 -6.52
N GLY A 94 -0.97 0.91 -7.45
CA GLY A 94 -1.81 2.04 -7.87
C GLY A 94 -1.16 2.90 -8.94
N THR A 95 -1.99 3.76 -9.54
CA THR A 95 -1.61 4.68 -10.60
C THR A 95 -2.37 6.00 -10.50
N SER A 96 -1.93 7.01 -11.24
CA SER A 96 -2.63 8.29 -11.36
C SER A 96 -2.55 8.79 -12.79
N ILE A 97 -3.65 9.34 -13.27
CA ILE A 97 -3.73 10.13 -14.50
C ILE A 97 -4.00 11.57 -14.06
N ARG A 98 -3.24 12.52 -14.60
CA ARG A 98 -3.31 13.93 -14.22
C ARG A 98 -3.84 14.75 -15.36
N LYS A 99 -5.06 15.26 -15.21
CA LYS A 99 -5.71 16.21 -16.10
C LYS A 99 -6.96 16.80 -15.44
N PRO A 100 -7.50 17.91 -15.96
CA PRO A 100 -8.76 18.50 -15.48
C PRO A 100 -9.92 17.50 -15.54
N PRO A 101 -10.92 17.62 -14.65
CA PRO A 101 -12.03 16.67 -14.56
C PRO A 101 -12.79 16.44 -15.87
N GLN A 102 -13.05 17.52 -16.62
CA GLN A 102 -13.80 17.49 -17.89
C GLN A 102 -13.06 16.75 -19.02
N ASP A 103 -11.74 16.57 -18.90
CA ASP A 103 -10.91 15.96 -19.93
C ASP A 103 -10.72 14.46 -19.74
N TYR A 104 -11.25 13.88 -18.63
CA TYR A 104 -11.19 12.43 -18.40
C TYR A 104 -12.13 11.70 -19.35
N THR A 105 -11.61 10.65 -19.98
CA THR A 105 -12.45 9.64 -20.59
C THR A 105 -12.96 8.65 -19.51
N LEU A 106 -14.09 8.00 -19.77
CA LEU A 106 -14.62 6.98 -18.87
C LEU A 106 -13.63 5.80 -18.70
N ALA A 107 -12.90 5.45 -19.76
CA ALA A 107 -11.87 4.40 -19.70
C ALA A 107 -10.73 4.75 -18.74
N GLU A 108 -10.25 6.00 -18.75
CA GLU A 108 -9.20 6.48 -17.83
C GLU A 108 -9.71 6.56 -16.40
N TRP A 109 -10.96 6.98 -16.21
CA TRP A 109 -11.63 6.95 -14.90
C TRP A 109 -11.63 5.52 -14.34
N HIS A 110 -12.14 4.55 -15.08
CA HIS A 110 -12.16 3.14 -14.67
C HIS A 110 -10.75 2.61 -14.44
N HIS A 111 -9.79 2.89 -15.33
CA HIS A 111 -8.42 2.43 -15.18
C HIS A 111 -7.80 2.85 -13.82
N VAL A 112 -8.06 4.09 -13.38
CA VAL A 112 -7.54 4.58 -12.09
C VAL A 112 -8.29 3.94 -10.91
N LEU A 113 -9.63 3.87 -10.98
CA LEU A 113 -10.42 3.24 -9.92
C LEU A 113 -10.06 1.75 -9.77
N ASP A 114 -9.97 1.05 -10.87
CA ASP A 114 -9.68 -0.39 -10.87
C ASP A 114 -8.27 -0.68 -10.36
N SER A 115 -7.29 0.15 -10.76
CA SER A 115 -5.92 -0.01 -10.30
C SER A 115 -5.74 0.27 -8.81
N ASN A 116 -6.51 1.22 -8.25
CA ASN A 116 -6.26 1.73 -6.90
C ASN A 116 -7.24 1.19 -5.85
N LEU A 117 -8.52 1.05 -6.20
CA LEU A 117 -9.59 0.70 -5.27
C LEU A 117 -10.11 -0.72 -5.51
N THR A 118 -10.53 -1.05 -6.74
CA THR A 118 -11.04 -2.39 -7.06
C THR A 118 -9.98 -3.45 -6.80
N SER A 119 -8.72 -3.19 -7.16
CA SER A 119 -7.60 -4.11 -6.91
C SER A 119 -7.39 -4.41 -5.43
N ALA A 120 -7.46 -3.38 -4.58
CA ALA A 120 -7.33 -3.53 -3.14
C ALA A 120 -8.50 -4.35 -2.55
N PHE A 121 -9.71 -4.14 -3.06
CA PHE A 121 -10.87 -4.98 -2.72
C PHE A 121 -10.64 -6.44 -3.12
N LEU A 122 -10.24 -6.72 -4.37
CA LEU A 122 -10.05 -8.07 -4.89
C LEU A 122 -8.98 -8.85 -4.10
N CYS A 123 -7.82 -8.22 -3.84
CA CYS A 123 -6.76 -8.84 -3.04
C CYS A 123 -7.22 -9.10 -1.60
N SER A 124 -7.91 -8.14 -0.98
CA SER A 124 -8.42 -8.28 0.39
C SER A 124 -9.50 -9.35 0.50
N HIS A 125 -10.41 -9.41 -0.49
CA HIS A 125 -11.44 -10.44 -0.59
C HIS A 125 -10.84 -11.85 -0.71
N ALA A 126 -9.81 -12.00 -1.53
CA ALA A 126 -9.09 -13.28 -1.66
C ALA A 126 -8.29 -13.64 -0.39
N ALA A 127 -7.72 -12.66 0.32
CA ALA A 127 -6.93 -12.87 1.52
C ALA A 127 -7.78 -13.25 2.76
N TYR A 128 -9.00 -12.70 2.86
CA TYR A 128 -9.85 -12.88 4.03
C TYR A 128 -10.05 -14.35 4.46
N PRO A 129 -10.44 -15.28 3.58
CA PRO A 129 -10.64 -16.67 4.00
C PRO A 129 -9.35 -17.32 4.52
N GLU A 130 -8.19 -16.96 3.98
CA GLU A 130 -6.91 -17.51 4.41
C GLU A 130 -6.49 -16.95 5.78
N MET A 131 -6.68 -15.65 6.00
CA MET A 131 -6.45 -15.00 7.30
C MET A 131 -7.41 -15.53 8.37
N LYS A 132 -8.67 -15.72 8.01
CA LYS A 132 -9.68 -16.31 8.93
C LYS A 132 -9.34 -17.73 9.36
N LYS A 133 -8.82 -18.58 8.46
CA LYS A 133 -8.36 -19.94 8.78
C LYS A 133 -7.28 -19.96 9.86
N ILE A 134 -6.37 -19.01 9.85
CA ILE A 134 -5.30 -18.90 10.85
C ILE A 134 -5.70 -18.10 12.10
N GLY A 135 -6.92 -17.52 12.11
CA GLY A 135 -7.47 -16.75 13.23
C GLY A 135 -6.81 -15.39 13.47
N ALA A 136 -6.11 -14.84 12.49
CA ALA A 136 -5.46 -13.53 12.57
C ALA A 136 -5.14 -12.98 11.17
N GLY A 137 -5.09 -11.65 11.03
CA GLY A 137 -4.68 -11.02 9.77
C GLY A 137 -4.47 -9.52 9.91
N LYS A 138 -3.60 -8.97 9.05
CA LYS A 138 -3.33 -7.54 8.96
C LYS A 138 -3.47 -7.10 7.50
N VAL A 139 -4.40 -6.20 7.23
CA VAL A 139 -4.57 -5.58 5.91
C VAL A 139 -4.19 -4.11 6.01
N ILE A 140 -3.24 -3.69 5.19
CA ILE A 140 -2.74 -2.32 5.13
C ILE A 140 -3.04 -1.77 3.75
N ASN A 141 -3.95 -0.81 3.67
CA ASN A 141 -4.33 -0.15 2.43
C ASN A 141 -3.58 1.17 2.27
N ILE A 142 -3.09 1.47 1.06
CA ILE A 142 -2.40 2.73 0.81
C ILE A 142 -3.36 3.75 0.20
N GLY A 143 -3.77 4.71 1.04
CA GLY A 143 -4.49 5.91 0.65
C GLY A 143 -3.58 6.97 0.05
N SER A 144 -3.86 8.23 0.39
CA SER A 144 -3.09 9.42 -0.02
C SER A 144 -3.57 10.62 0.79
N MET A 145 -2.86 11.73 0.77
CA MET A 145 -3.43 13.03 1.15
C MET A 145 -4.68 13.37 0.32
N MET A 146 -4.79 12.84 -0.90
CA MET A 146 -6.00 12.98 -1.73
C MET A 146 -7.19 12.14 -1.20
N SER A 147 -7.02 11.38 -0.14
CA SER A 147 -8.14 10.79 0.62
C SER A 147 -8.86 11.83 1.50
N ILE A 148 -8.20 12.95 1.78
CA ILE A 148 -8.66 14.03 2.66
C ILE A 148 -8.89 15.32 1.86
N PHE A 149 -7.98 15.62 0.92
CA PHE A 149 -8.01 16.85 0.14
C PHE A 149 -8.41 16.60 -1.31
N GLY A 150 -9.05 17.60 -1.93
CA GLY A 150 -9.23 17.64 -3.36
C GLY A 150 -7.98 18.13 -4.11
N THR A 151 -7.94 17.83 -5.39
CA THR A 151 -6.96 18.40 -6.34
C THR A 151 -7.62 18.62 -7.69
N SER A 152 -7.28 19.71 -8.36
CA SER A 152 -7.89 20.12 -9.64
C SER A 152 -7.47 19.25 -10.83
N PHE A 153 -6.47 18.42 -10.68
CA PHE A 153 -5.83 17.70 -11.79
C PHE A 153 -5.76 16.16 -11.61
N ALA A 154 -6.47 15.57 -10.67
CA ALA A 154 -6.43 14.11 -10.45
C ALA A 154 -7.72 13.58 -9.81
N THR A 155 -8.86 13.86 -10.42
CA THR A 155 -10.19 13.55 -9.88
C THR A 155 -10.40 12.06 -9.62
N ALA A 156 -10.09 11.20 -10.61
CA ALA A 156 -10.24 9.75 -10.45
C ALA A 156 -9.33 9.19 -9.35
N TYR A 157 -8.10 9.74 -9.23
CA TYR A 157 -7.19 9.35 -8.16
C TYR A 157 -7.74 9.74 -6.78
N ALA A 158 -8.21 10.98 -6.61
CA ALA A 158 -8.80 11.45 -5.35
C ALA A 158 -10.03 10.60 -4.97
N ALA A 159 -10.92 10.33 -5.91
CA ALA A 159 -12.08 9.46 -5.70
C ALA A 159 -11.66 8.05 -5.25
N SER A 160 -10.67 7.44 -5.92
CA SER A 160 -10.16 6.11 -5.57
C SER A 160 -9.53 6.10 -4.16
N LYS A 161 -8.75 7.14 -3.81
CA LYS A 161 -8.07 7.22 -2.51
C LYS A 161 -9.02 7.58 -1.36
N GLY A 162 -10.06 8.37 -1.62
CA GLY A 162 -11.19 8.55 -0.70
C GLY A 162 -11.95 7.23 -0.44
N GLY A 163 -12.22 6.48 -1.52
CA GLY A 163 -12.84 5.15 -1.46
C GLY A 163 -12.04 4.16 -0.62
N ILE A 164 -10.70 4.16 -0.71
CA ILE A 164 -9.82 3.32 0.10
C ILE A 164 -10.07 3.52 1.60
N VAL A 165 -10.23 4.76 2.06
CA VAL A 165 -10.47 5.03 3.49
C VAL A 165 -11.82 4.49 3.94
N GLN A 166 -12.87 4.67 3.15
CA GLN A 166 -14.20 4.15 3.51
C GLN A 166 -14.25 2.61 3.42
N MET A 167 -13.63 2.01 2.41
CA MET A 167 -13.47 0.57 2.28
C MET A 167 -12.72 -0.01 3.49
N THR A 168 -11.64 0.64 3.93
CA THR A 168 -10.87 0.26 5.12
C THR A 168 -11.75 0.19 6.36
N LYS A 169 -12.56 1.23 6.62
CA LYS A 169 -13.48 1.28 7.77
C LYS A 169 -14.53 0.18 7.71
N ALA A 170 -15.12 -0.04 6.54
CA ALA A 170 -16.13 -1.07 6.35
C ALA A 170 -15.58 -2.48 6.58
N MET A 171 -14.41 -2.80 6.00
CA MET A 171 -13.74 -4.09 6.21
C MET A 171 -13.29 -4.26 7.67
N ALA A 172 -12.75 -3.22 8.31
CA ALA A 172 -12.36 -3.25 9.71
C ALA A 172 -13.53 -3.62 10.61
N THR A 173 -14.68 -2.99 10.41
CA THR A 173 -15.91 -3.29 11.19
C THR A 173 -16.37 -4.73 10.96
N ALA A 174 -16.33 -5.21 9.71
CA ALA A 174 -16.82 -6.55 9.37
C ALA A 174 -15.92 -7.67 9.89
N TRP A 175 -14.59 -7.47 9.90
CA TRP A 175 -13.60 -8.53 10.11
C TRP A 175 -12.94 -8.50 11.49
N ALA A 176 -13.21 -7.49 12.33
CA ALA A 176 -12.67 -7.39 13.69
C ALA A 176 -12.96 -8.63 14.55
N LYS A 177 -14.15 -9.20 14.42
CA LYS A 177 -14.55 -10.45 15.11
C LYS A 177 -13.73 -11.69 14.73
N ASP A 178 -13.10 -11.66 13.55
CA ASP A 178 -12.23 -12.73 13.06
C ASP A 178 -10.74 -12.42 13.35
N SER A 179 -10.45 -11.44 14.23
CA SER A 179 -9.10 -10.97 14.59
C SER A 179 -8.29 -10.46 13.40
N ILE A 180 -8.96 -9.86 12.40
CA ILE A 180 -8.32 -9.25 11.23
C ILE A 180 -8.45 -7.73 11.37
N GLN A 181 -7.30 -7.05 11.48
CA GLN A 181 -7.23 -5.60 11.51
C GLN A 181 -7.03 -5.06 10.09
N VAL A 182 -7.79 -4.03 9.74
CA VAL A 182 -7.72 -3.35 8.45
C VAL A 182 -7.48 -1.87 8.69
N ASN A 183 -6.34 -1.35 8.23
CA ASN A 183 -5.96 0.04 8.41
C ASN A 183 -5.47 0.66 7.09
N ALA A 184 -5.50 1.98 7.01
CA ALA A 184 -4.97 2.73 5.89
C ALA A 184 -3.78 3.60 6.31
N ILE A 185 -2.77 3.68 5.45
CA ILE A 185 -1.71 4.69 5.53
C ILE A 185 -2.02 5.75 4.46
N LEU A 186 -1.92 7.02 4.84
CA LEU A 186 -2.13 8.15 3.94
C LEU A 186 -0.78 8.87 3.70
N PRO A 187 -0.05 8.50 2.64
CA PRO A 187 1.20 9.15 2.30
C PRO A 187 1.03 10.61 1.92
N GLY A 188 1.96 11.45 2.36
CA GLY A 188 2.17 12.78 1.83
C GLY A 188 2.91 12.79 0.49
N TRP A 189 3.76 13.79 0.30
CA TRP A 189 4.59 13.94 -0.89
C TRP A 189 5.92 13.17 -0.72
N ILE A 190 5.99 12.01 -1.33
CA ILE A 190 7.11 11.06 -1.21
C ILE A 190 7.89 11.01 -2.52
N ASP A 191 9.21 11.02 -2.46
CA ASP A 191 10.06 10.93 -3.65
C ASP A 191 10.04 9.51 -4.23
N THR A 192 9.24 9.33 -5.26
CA THR A 192 9.02 8.07 -5.98
C THR A 192 8.91 8.35 -7.47
N ALA A 193 9.02 7.33 -8.32
CA ALA A 193 8.82 7.49 -9.76
C ALA A 193 7.47 8.16 -10.11
N LEU A 194 6.41 7.89 -9.33
CA LEU A 194 5.09 8.49 -9.53
C LEU A 194 5.11 10.01 -9.30
N THR A 195 5.80 10.48 -8.27
CA THR A 195 5.87 11.89 -7.89
C THR A 195 6.97 12.65 -8.65
N GLN A 196 8.02 11.96 -9.06
CA GLN A 196 9.01 12.51 -10.01
C GLN A 196 8.33 12.87 -11.32
N ARG A 197 7.50 11.97 -11.85
CA ARG A 197 6.66 12.27 -13.00
C ARG A 197 5.68 13.42 -12.73
N ALA A 198 5.07 13.50 -11.55
CA ALA A 198 4.21 14.62 -11.18
C ALA A 198 4.92 15.96 -11.21
N ARG A 199 6.18 16.04 -10.75
CA ARG A 199 6.99 17.26 -10.81
C ARG A 199 7.31 17.72 -12.25
N GLN A 200 7.36 16.77 -13.18
CA GLN A 200 7.55 17.09 -14.61
C GLN A 200 6.24 17.57 -15.27
N GLU A 201 5.11 16.97 -14.89
CA GLU A 201 3.80 17.26 -15.49
C GLU A 201 3.13 18.52 -14.91
N VAL A 202 3.46 18.92 -13.68
CA VAL A 202 2.82 20.07 -12.98
C VAL A 202 3.88 21.12 -12.64
N PRO A 203 3.98 22.21 -13.41
CA PRO A 203 4.94 23.29 -13.16
C PRO A 203 4.78 23.88 -11.75
N GLY A 204 5.90 24.13 -11.06
CA GLY A 204 5.91 24.73 -9.71
C GLY A 204 5.46 23.81 -8.57
N LEU A 205 5.14 22.54 -8.86
CA LEU A 205 4.70 21.59 -7.84
C LEU A 205 5.71 21.43 -6.72
N HIS A 206 6.99 21.32 -7.05
CA HIS A 206 8.05 21.11 -6.05
C HIS A 206 8.07 22.22 -4.99
N ASP A 207 8.13 23.48 -5.43
CA ASP A 207 8.20 24.63 -4.53
C ASP A 207 6.90 24.82 -3.74
N SER A 208 5.76 24.60 -4.41
CA SER A 208 4.44 24.66 -3.78
C SER A 208 4.30 23.63 -2.65
N VAL A 209 4.80 22.41 -2.87
CA VAL A 209 4.80 21.35 -1.86
C VAL A 209 5.72 21.71 -0.70
N LEU A 210 6.95 22.13 -0.95
CA LEU A 210 7.91 22.49 0.11
C LEU A 210 7.44 23.66 0.96
N LYS A 211 6.77 24.65 0.39
CA LYS A 211 6.20 25.78 1.16
C LYS A 211 5.15 25.34 2.18
N ARG A 212 4.48 24.23 1.92
CA ARG A 212 3.42 23.68 2.79
C ARG A 212 3.87 22.52 3.65
N LEU A 213 5.13 22.08 3.58
CA LEU A 213 5.66 20.94 4.31
C LEU A 213 6.43 21.38 5.56
N PRO A 214 5.88 21.25 6.79
CA PRO A 214 6.61 21.57 8.02
C PRO A 214 7.92 20.82 8.17
N ALA A 215 7.99 19.56 7.70
CA ALA A 215 9.23 18.77 7.72
C ALA A 215 10.32 19.30 6.78
N GLY A 216 10.02 20.27 5.89
CA GLY A 216 10.98 20.93 5.00
C GLY A 216 11.59 20.04 3.91
N ARG A 217 11.10 18.83 3.74
CA ARG A 217 11.60 17.87 2.73
C ARG A 217 10.48 16.97 2.19
N TRP A 218 10.65 16.50 0.98
CA TRP A 218 9.90 15.36 0.50
C TRP A 218 10.22 14.14 1.37
N GLY A 219 9.20 13.30 1.61
CA GLY A 219 9.41 12.02 2.26
C GLY A 219 10.16 11.05 1.34
N SER A 220 10.72 10.01 1.93
CA SER A 220 11.35 8.88 1.23
C SER A 220 10.52 7.61 1.40
N PRO A 221 10.69 6.58 0.54
CA PRO A 221 10.10 5.27 0.77
C PRO A 221 10.41 4.68 2.15
N ASP A 222 11.59 4.94 2.69
CA ASP A 222 12.03 4.42 3.99
C ASP A 222 11.28 5.04 5.19
N ASP A 223 10.70 6.22 5.03
CA ASP A 223 9.83 6.84 6.07
C ASP A 223 8.58 5.97 6.35
N PHE A 224 8.29 4.99 5.48
CA PHE A 224 7.14 4.07 5.64
C PHE A 224 7.48 2.72 6.28
N ALA A 225 8.77 2.43 6.50
CA ALA A 225 9.19 1.16 7.09
C ALA A 225 8.59 0.96 8.50
N GLY A 226 8.74 1.96 9.38
CA GLY A 226 8.28 1.87 10.77
C GLY A 226 6.77 1.72 10.91
N ILE A 227 5.98 2.52 10.18
CA ILE A 227 4.51 2.42 10.24
C ILE A 227 4.00 1.10 9.66
N ALA A 228 4.65 0.56 8.63
CA ALA A 228 4.30 -0.73 8.06
C ALA A 228 4.55 -1.87 9.08
N VAL A 229 5.68 -1.84 9.78
CA VAL A 229 5.99 -2.81 10.84
C VAL A 229 4.98 -2.69 11.99
N PHE A 230 4.66 -1.47 12.44
CA PHE A 230 3.66 -1.25 13.49
C PHE A 230 2.32 -1.86 13.11
N LEU A 231 1.80 -1.55 11.92
CA LEU A 231 0.50 -2.04 11.47
C LEU A 231 0.48 -3.54 11.15
N ALA A 232 1.63 -4.14 10.85
CA ALA A 232 1.79 -5.57 10.59
C ALA A 232 1.96 -6.40 11.87
N ALA A 233 2.36 -5.79 12.97
CA ALA A 233 2.78 -6.46 14.21
C ALA A 233 1.68 -6.52 15.28
N ALA A 234 1.94 -7.27 16.35
CA ALA A 234 1.06 -7.36 17.52
C ALA A 234 0.87 -6.00 18.23
N ALA A 235 1.82 -5.06 18.05
CA ALA A 235 1.73 -3.70 18.56
C ALA A 235 0.46 -2.95 18.11
N SER A 236 -0.18 -3.39 17.01
CA SER A 236 -1.40 -2.79 16.47
C SER A 236 -2.65 -3.67 16.59
N ASP A 237 -2.68 -4.68 17.45
CA ASP A 237 -3.82 -5.62 17.54
C ASP A 237 -5.14 -4.95 17.93
N TYR A 238 -5.08 -3.79 18.60
CA TYR A 238 -6.27 -2.99 18.94
C TYR A 238 -6.48 -1.78 18.02
N VAL A 239 -5.73 -1.67 16.92
CA VAL A 239 -5.84 -0.61 15.92
C VAL A 239 -6.51 -1.17 14.67
N THR A 240 -7.76 -0.81 14.41
CA THR A 240 -8.49 -1.20 13.21
C THR A 240 -9.39 -0.07 12.72
N GLY A 241 -9.54 0.09 11.40
CA GLY A 241 -10.33 1.17 10.78
C GLY A 241 -9.63 2.54 10.77
N ALA A 242 -8.39 2.62 11.24
CA ALA A 242 -7.63 3.85 11.26
C ALA A 242 -7.14 4.26 9.86
N ALA A 243 -7.06 5.57 9.64
CA ALA A 243 -6.42 6.19 8.48
C ALA A 243 -5.30 7.10 9.00
N ILE A 244 -4.06 6.62 8.91
CA ILE A 244 -2.89 7.23 9.55
C ILE A 244 -2.10 8.02 8.52
N THR A 245 -1.93 9.32 8.75
CA THR A 245 -1.14 10.19 7.88
C THR A 245 0.35 10.01 8.14
N VAL A 246 1.13 9.92 7.06
CA VAL A 246 2.60 9.92 7.07
C VAL A 246 3.04 10.92 6.00
N ASP A 247 3.05 12.21 6.37
CA ASP A 247 3.04 13.31 5.41
C ASP A 247 3.93 14.51 5.76
N GLY A 248 4.78 14.38 6.78
CA GLY A 248 5.67 15.47 7.20
C GLY A 248 4.93 16.71 7.73
N GLY A 249 3.68 16.55 8.17
CA GLY A 249 2.83 17.62 8.68
C GLY A 249 2.04 18.37 7.61
N TYR A 250 2.08 17.92 6.35
CA TYR A 250 1.39 18.61 5.24
C TYR A 250 -0.12 18.78 5.48
N SER A 251 -0.77 17.80 6.10
CA SER A 251 -2.23 17.83 6.32
C SER A 251 -2.68 18.69 7.49
N VAL A 252 -1.78 19.05 8.41
CA VAL A 252 -2.11 19.80 9.63
C VAL A 252 -1.65 21.26 9.60
N GLN A 253 -0.94 21.65 8.55
CA GLN A 253 -0.58 23.05 8.34
C GLN A 253 -1.77 23.79 7.72
N GLY A 254 -2.23 24.86 8.42
CA GLY A 254 -3.23 25.80 7.99
C GLY A 254 -2.71 26.87 7.01
#